data_073ff1582dd46b955d0e8b749aa1997a
#
_entry.id   073ff1582dd46b955d0e8b749aa1997a
#
_cell.length_a   1.000
_cell.length_b   1.000
_cell.length_c   1.000
_cell.angle_alpha   90.00
_cell.angle_beta   90.00
_cell.angle_gamma   90.00
#
_symmetry.space_group_name_H-M   'P 1'
#
loop_
_entity.id
_entity.type
_entity.pdbx_description
1 polymer ?
#
loop_
_entity_poly.entity_id
_entity_poly.type
_entity_poly.pdbx_seq_one_letter_code
_entity_poly.pdbx_strand_id
1 'polypeptide(L)'
;MSYEQQLRDDAIKTGDAIKTIFDDHTTPASRLAEAMTYATMNGGKRLRAALVLGAARLAGDDAEPVGALRVAAALEMIHAYSLVHDDLPAMDDADTRRGQPSCHVAYDEATAILAGDALQTLAFEVLADLSTHADAGVRAELVLQLARASGLAGMAGGQMLDLEAETRPFDLNDIQRMQSMKTGALIQCAAACGGIVGGADNRLMEALLAFSGDLGLAFQIADDLLDYQGDAATIGKPTQQDADRGKGSFVSLMGVDEARHTANRLIEDAIATLSPWPDAGYLAFLAKFAIVRRS
;
A
#
# COMPACT_ATOMS: atom_id res chain seq x y z
N MET A 1 -21.10 9.10 11.42
CA MET A 1 -19.61 9.26 11.42
C MET A 1 -19.23 9.74 10.03
N SER A 2 -18.31 10.72 9.88
CA SER A 2 -17.81 11.07 8.54
C SER A 2 -16.80 10.02 8.07
N TYR A 3 -16.58 9.91 6.75
CA TYR A 3 -15.59 8.97 6.20
C TYR A 3 -14.14 9.36 6.56
N GLU A 4 -13.86 10.64 6.78
CA GLU A 4 -12.55 11.09 7.30
C GLU A 4 -12.33 10.59 8.73
N GLN A 5 -13.38 10.62 9.57
CA GLN A 5 -13.27 10.06 10.92
C GLN A 5 -13.08 8.55 10.87
N GLN A 6 -13.81 7.85 10.01
CA GLN A 6 -13.66 6.42 9.81
C GLN A 6 -12.25 6.04 9.36
N LEU A 7 -11.64 6.81 8.43
CA LEU A 7 -10.26 6.58 8.00
C LEU A 7 -9.26 6.73 9.15
N ARG A 8 -9.45 7.75 10.01
CA ARG A 8 -8.60 7.93 11.21
C ARG A 8 -8.77 6.78 12.20
N ASP A 9 -10.00 6.35 12.44
CA ASP A 9 -10.29 5.24 13.35
C ASP A 9 -9.72 3.91 12.83
N ASP A 10 -9.84 3.65 11.53
CA ASP A 10 -9.24 2.48 10.86
C ASP A 10 -7.71 2.49 10.98
N ALA A 11 -7.09 3.66 10.84
CA ALA A 11 -5.63 3.79 11.01
C ALA A 11 -5.18 3.49 12.45
N ILE A 12 -5.93 3.98 13.45
CA ILE A 12 -5.65 3.71 14.87
C ILE A 12 -5.83 2.21 15.16
N LYS A 13 -6.97 1.61 14.78
CA LYS A 13 -7.24 0.18 15.00
C LYS A 13 -6.19 -0.72 14.34
N THR A 14 -5.75 -0.37 13.12
CA THR A 14 -4.67 -1.10 12.45
C THR A 14 -3.35 -0.98 13.22
N GLY A 15 -3.03 0.21 13.71
CA GLY A 15 -1.84 0.42 14.55
C GLY A 15 -1.88 -0.41 15.83
N ASP A 16 -3.03 -0.46 16.51
CA ASP A 16 -3.23 -1.26 17.72
C ASP A 16 -3.14 -2.77 17.41
N ALA A 17 -3.69 -3.22 16.26
CA ALA A 17 -3.56 -4.61 15.83
C ALA A 17 -2.08 -4.99 15.57
N ILE A 18 -1.29 -4.11 14.93
CA ILE A 18 0.15 -4.33 14.71
C ILE A 18 0.87 -4.44 16.06
N LYS A 19 0.60 -3.55 17.02
CA LYS A 19 1.20 -3.61 18.35
C LYS A 19 0.86 -4.92 19.08
N THR A 20 -0.40 -5.32 19.07
CA THR A 20 -0.84 -6.58 19.68
C THR A 20 -0.10 -7.76 19.06
N ILE A 21 0.04 -7.80 17.73
CA ILE A 21 0.79 -8.85 17.04
C ILE A 21 2.26 -8.86 17.48
N PHE A 22 2.90 -7.69 17.61
CA PHE A 22 4.29 -7.62 18.06
C PHE A 22 4.45 -8.03 19.53
N ASP A 23 3.52 -7.63 20.41
CA ASP A 23 3.53 -7.97 21.83
C ASP A 23 3.36 -9.49 22.06
N ASP A 24 2.64 -10.18 21.18
CA ASP A 24 2.49 -11.64 21.19
C ASP A 24 3.78 -12.38 20.80
N HIS A 25 4.75 -11.68 20.13
CA HIS A 25 6.00 -12.25 19.65
C HIS A 25 7.19 -11.83 20.53
N THR A 26 7.37 -12.54 21.64
CA THR A 26 8.52 -12.28 22.53
C THR A 26 9.83 -12.74 21.90
N THR A 27 10.86 -11.89 21.94
CA THR A 27 12.19 -12.19 21.40
C THR A 27 13.29 -11.59 22.27
N PRO A 28 14.45 -12.26 22.43
CA PRO A 28 15.63 -11.65 23.04
C PRO A 28 16.28 -10.59 22.13
N ALA A 29 15.90 -10.52 20.85
CA ALA A 29 16.40 -9.54 19.88
C ALA A 29 15.61 -8.22 19.97
N SER A 30 15.64 -7.53 21.12
CA SER A 30 14.85 -6.31 21.38
C SER A 30 15.09 -5.23 20.34
N ARG A 31 16.35 -5.04 19.90
CA ARG A 31 16.70 -4.06 18.86
C ARG A 31 15.97 -4.29 17.54
N LEU A 32 15.78 -5.56 17.14
CA LEU A 32 15.01 -5.91 15.94
C LEU A 32 13.54 -5.56 16.11
N ALA A 33 12.94 -5.91 17.25
CA ALA A 33 11.54 -5.59 17.55
C ALA A 33 11.30 -4.07 17.61
N GLU A 34 12.23 -3.31 18.18
CA GLU A 34 12.21 -1.84 18.20
C GLU A 34 12.25 -1.25 16.78
N ALA A 35 13.15 -1.76 15.90
CA ALA A 35 13.25 -1.31 14.51
C ALA A 35 12.01 -1.64 13.70
N MET A 36 11.42 -2.83 13.87
CA MET A 36 10.15 -3.21 13.25
C MET A 36 9.01 -2.29 13.68
N THR A 37 8.94 -1.99 14.98
CA THR A 37 7.95 -1.05 15.55
C THR A 37 8.15 0.34 14.97
N TYR A 38 9.39 0.84 14.96
CA TYR A 38 9.74 2.12 14.39
C TYR A 38 9.30 2.23 12.94
N ALA A 39 9.61 1.23 12.11
CA ALA A 39 9.26 1.21 10.68
C ALA A 39 7.75 1.19 10.43
N THR A 40 7.00 0.46 11.25
CA THR A 40 5.55 0.32 11.07
C THR A 40 4.75 1.45 11.70
N MET A 41 5.21 2.04 12.81
CA MET A 41 4.46 3.06 13.55
C MET A 41 4.83 4.50 13.16
N ASN A 42 5.70 4.70 12.19
CA ASN A 42 6.17 6.01 11.73
C ASN A 42 5.11 6.77 10.88
N GLY A 43 3.87 6.80 11.32
CA GLY A 43 2.80 7.59 10.71
C GLY A 43 2.25 7.00 9.38
N GLY A 44 1.63 7.87 8.59
CA GLY A 44 0.99 7.52 7.32
C GLY A 44 -0.53 7.37 7.43
N LYS A 45 -1.20 7.56 6.29
CA LYS A 45 -2.68 7.57 6.21
C LYS A 45 -3.28 6.15 6.19
N ARG A 46 -2.46 5.10 6.19
CA ARG A 46 -2.89 3.69 6.20
C ARG A 46 -3.93 3.36 5.14
N LEU A 47 -3.74 3.87 3.91
CA LEU A 47 -4.72 3.69 2.83
C LEU A 47 -4.94 2.22 2.47
N ARG A 48 -3.87 1.40 2.48
CA ARG A 48 -3.98 -0.04 2.19
C ARG A 48 -4.80 -0.75 3.25
N ALA A 49 -4.57 -0.45 4.52
CA ALA A 49 -5.40 -0.96 5.62
C ALA A 49 -6.86 -0.53 5.49
N ALA A 50 -7.12 0.74 5.17
CA ALA A 50 -8.46 1.26 4.96
C ALA A 50 -9.19 0.56 3.79
N LEU A 51 -8.46 0.22 2.71
CA LEU A 51 -9.00 -0.55 1.59
C LEU A 51 -9.37 -1.98 2.00
N VAL A 52 -8.53 -2.67 2.78
CA VAL A 52 -8.86 -3.98 3.35
C VAL A 52 -10.15 -3.90 4.15
N LEU A 53 -10.20 -2.98 5.11
CA LEU A 53 -11.35 -2.84 6.02
C LEU A 53 -12.62 -2.39 5.28
N GLY A 54 -12.49 -1.48 4.31
CA GLY A 54 -13.61 -1.04 3.47
C GLY A 54 -14.18 -2.16 2.61
N ALA A 55 -13.32 -2.96 1.97
CA ALA A 55 -13.73 -4.09 1.15
C ALA A 55 -14.34 -5.22 2.01
N ALA A 56 -13.79 -5.49 3.20
CA ALA A 56 -14.33 -6.48 4.11
C ALA A 56 -15.74 -6.11 4.63
N ARG A 57 -15.94 -4.84 4.99
CA ARG A 57 -17.27 -4.33 5.39
C ARG A 57 -18.30 -4.37 4.25
N LEU A 58 -17.84 -4.13 3.00
CA LEU A 58 -18.74 -4.21 1.85
C LEU A 58 -19.13 -5.64 1.51
N ALA A 59 -18.25 -6.60 1.79
CA ALA A 59 -18.45 -8.03 1.50
C ALA A 59 -19.26 -8.78 2.58
N GLY A 60 -19.10 -8.39 3.84
CA GLY A 60 -19.68 -9.08 5.00
C GLY A 60 -20.80 -8.31 5.67
N ASP A 61 -21.55 -9.03 6.52
CA ASP A 61 -22.60 -8.45 7.35
C ASP A 61 -22.04 -7.81 8.63
N ASP A 62 -20.81 -8.12 9.00
CA ASP A 62 -20.18 -7.61 10.22
C ASP A 62 -19.46 -6.29 9.97
N ALA A 63 -19.78 -5.31 10.81
CA ALA A 63 -19.16 -3.98 10.75
C ALA A 63 -17.63 -4.00 11.00
N GLU A 64 -17.10 -5.01 11.71
CA GLU A 64 -15.66 -5.16 12.01
C GLU A 64 -15.25 -6.64 12.14
N PRO A 65 -15.02 -7.35 11.05
CA PRO A 65 -14.48 -8.72 11.13
C PRO A 65 -13.07 -8.68 11.74
N VAL A 66 -12.85 -9.41 12.83
CA VAL A 66 -11.55 -9.45 13.55
C VAL A 66 -10.41 -9.83 12.59
N GLY A 67 -10.65 -10.76 11.69
CA GLY A 67 -9.70 -11.17 10.67
C GLY A 67 -9.29 -10.03 9.74
N ALA A 68 -10.18 -9.10 9.40
CA ALA A 68 -9.87 -7.99 8.52
C ALA A 68 -8.80 -7.05 9.10
N LEU A 69 -8.77 -6.82 10.43
CA LEU A 69 -7.72 -6.03 11.08
C LEU A 69 -6.36 -6.73 11.02
N ARG A 70 -6.32 -8.06 11.16
CA ARG A 70 -5.08 -8.85 11.01
C ARG A 70 -4.57 -8.82 9.57
N VAL A 71 -5.46 -8.93 8.59
CA VAL A 71 -5.14 -8.77 7.16
C VAL A 71 -4.62 -7.37 6.87
N ALA A 72 -5.27 -6.33 7.39
CA ALA A 72 -4.83 -4.94 7.25
C ALA A 72 -3.43 -4.72 7.86
N ALA A 73 -3.16 -5.31 9.04
CA ALA A 73 -1.85 -5.28 9.69
C ALA A 73 -0.77 -5.95 8.83
N ALA A 74 -1.05 -7.13 8.26
CA ALA A 74 -0.13 -7.85 7.38
C ALA A 74 0.22 -7.03 6.12
N LEU A 75 -0.76 -6.40 5.48
CA LEU A 75 -0.53 -5.52 4.32
C LEU A 75 0.34 -4.31 4.69
N GLU A 76 0.13 -3.70 5.86
CA GLU A 76 0.95 -2.58 6.34
C GLU A 76 2.37 -3.03 6.73
N MET A 77 2.56 -4.26 7.24
CA MET A 77 3.88 -4.83 7.47
C MET A 77 4.66 -5.02 6.15
N ILE A 78 4.01 -5.57 5.11
CA ILE A 78 4.60 -5.67 3.77
C ILE A 78 4.94 -4.29 3.21
N HIS A 79 4.05 -3.31 3.34
CA HIS A 79 4.33 -1.96 2.91
C HIS A 79 5.48 -1.31 3.71
N ALA A 80 5.56 -1.54 5.02
CA ALA A 80 6.64 -1.02 5.85
C ALA A 80 8.00 -1.64 5.46
N TYR A 81 8.06 -2.97 5.26
CA TYR A 81 9.28 -3.61 4.80
C TYR A 81 9.76 -3.04 3.47
N SER A 82 8.85 -2.85 2.52
CA SER A 82 9.22 -2.30 1.20
C SER A 82 9.84 -0.91 1.32
N LEU A 83 9.31 -0.06 2.20
CA LEU A 83 9.86 1.27 2.43
C LEU A 83 11.22 1.23 3.15
N VAL A 84 11.38 0.33 4.15
CA VAL A 84 12.65 0.16 4.86
C VAL A 84 13.77 -0.26 3.91
N HIS A 85 13.49 -1.21 3.01
CA HIS A 85 14.49 -1.64 2.03
C HIS A 85 14.72 -0.61 0.93
N ASP A 86 13.67 0.08 0.49
CA ASP A 86 13.76 1.12 -0.54
C ASP A 86 14.62 2.31 -0.07
N ASP A 87 14.60 2.63 1.23
CA ASP A 87 15.39 3.72 1.82
C ASP A 87 16.89 3.40 1.99
N LEU A 88 17.33 2.13 1.84
CA LEU A 88 18.73 1.73 2.02
C LEU A 88 19.68 2.43 1.03
N PRO A 89 20.98 2.61 1.39
CA PRO A 89 21.98 3.22 0.51
C PRO A 89 22.16 2.51 -0.84
N ALA A 90 21.87 1.19 -0.90
CA ALA A 90 21.92 0.40 -2.14
C ALA A 90 20.68 0.60 -3.04
N MET A 91 19.68 1.35 -2.59
CA MET A 91 18.42 1.61 -3.26
C MET A 91 18.25 3.13 -3.46
N ASP A 92 17.27 3.76 -2.78
CA ASP A 92 17.00 5.19 -2.91
C ASP A 92 17.97 6.09 -2.13
N ASP A 93 18.75 5.53 -1.18
CA ASP A 93 19.67 6.25 -0.28
C ASP A 93 18.96 7.43 0.45
N ALA A 94 17.79 7.14 1.01
CA ALA A 94 16.95 8.16 1.58
C ALA A 94 17.20 8.34 3.09
N ASP A 95 17.74 9.48 3.51
CA ASP A 95 18.02 9.80 4.91
C ASP A 95 16.75 9.92 5.76
N THR A 96 15.63 10.29 5.15
CA THR A 96 14.38 10.56 5.88
C THR A 96 13.16 9.94 5.21
N ARG A 97 12.21 9.48 6.03
CA ARG A 97 10.91 8.98 5.62
C ARG A 97 9.81 9.62 6.49
N ARG A 98 8.83 10.27 5.87
CA ARG A 98 7.71 10.95 6.59
C ARG A 98 8.18 11.94 7.66
N GLY A 99 9.27 12.67 7.38
CA GLY A 99 9.86 13.68 8.29
C GLY A 99 10.62 13.10 9.48
N GLN A 100 10.85 11.79 9.53
CA GLN A 100 11.70 11.12 10.52
C GLN A 100 12.92 10.48 9.82
N PRO A 101 14.02 10.21 10.53
CA PRO A 101 15.11 9.42 9.97
C PRO A 101 14.62 8.09 9.40
N SER A 102 15.16 7.66 8.26
CA SER A 102 14.89 6.32 7.73
C SER A 102 15.42 5.24 8.67
N CYS A 103 14.98 4.00 8.55
CA CYS A 103 15.30 2.93 9.51
C CYS A 103 16.82 2.69 9.60
N HIS A 104 17.53 2.72 8.45
CA HIS A 104 19.00 2.52 8.44
C HIS A 104 19.78 3.69 9.08
N VAL A 105 19.23 4.91 9.01
CA VAL A 105 19.82 6.09 9.68
C VAL A 105 19.52 6.06 11.20
N ALA A 106 18.30 5.66 11.59
CA ALA A 106 17.91 5.60 13.00
C ALA A 106 18.62 4.46 13.77
N TYR A 107 18.94 3.36 13.09
CA TYR A 107 19.58 2.17 13.66
C TYR A 107 20.93 1.87 12.99
N ASP A 108 20.94 1.14 11.93
CA ASP A 108 22.03 0.81 11.00
C ASP A 108 21.45 -0.03 9.81
N GLU A 109 22.25 -0.21 8.74
CA GLU A 109 21.84 -0.95 7.54
C GLU A 109 21.48 -2.41 7.84
N ALA A 110 22.29 -3.11 8.64
CA ALA A 110 22.04 -4.51 8.96
C ALA A 110 20.74 -4.69 9.76
N THR A 111 20.47 -3.80 10.71
CA THR A 111 19.21 -3.78 11.48
C THR A 111 18.03 -3.48 10.56
N ALA A 112 18.15 -2.53 9.62
CA ALA A 112 17.11 -2.20 8.68
C ALA A 112 16.80 -3.38 7.74
N ILE A 113 17.80 -4.05 7.18
CA ILE A 113 17.62 -5.26 6.35
C ILE A 113 16.85 -6.32 7.12
N LEU A 114 17.31 -6.65 8.33
CA LEU A 114 16.67 -7.68 9.16
C LEU A 114 15.25 -7.28 9.61
N ALA A 115 15.00 -5.99 9.85
CA ALA A 115 13.65 -5.50 10.17
C ALA A 115 12.69 -5.67 8.99
N GLY A 116 13.13 -5.40 7.77
CA GLY A 116 12.35 -5.66 6.55
C GLY A 116 12.07 -7.15 6.37
N ASP A 117 13.08 -8.02 6.49
CA ASP A 117 12.94 -9.48 6.38
C ASP A 117 11.96 -10.04 7.40
N ALA A 118 12.07 -9.58 8.66
CA ALA A 118 11.20 -10.02 9.74
C ALA A 118 9.76 -9.53 9.57
N LEU A 119 9.55 -8.28 9.13
CA LEU A 119 8.21 -7.75 8.81
C LEU A 119 7.54 -8.52 7.68
N GLN A 120 8.28 -8.82 6.61
CA GLN A 120 7.79 -9.63 5.50
C GLN A 120 7.37 -11.02 5.97
N THR A 121 8.23 -11.70 6.72
CA THR A 121 7.97 -13.05 7.23
C THR A 121 6.76 -13.07 8.17
N LEU A 122 6.69 -12.13 9.12
CA LEU A 122 5.60 -12.01 10.07
C LEU A 122 4.25 -11.73 9.38
N ALA A 123 4.23 -10.95 8.29
CA ALA A 123 3.02 -10.71 7.53
C ALA A 123 2.38 -12.01 7.01
N PHE A 124 3.18 -12.96 6.51
CA PHE A 124 2.68 -14.27 6.07
C PHE A 124 2.25 -15.16 7.23
N GLU A 125 2.96 -15.12 8.35
CA GLU A 125 2.56 -15.82 9.57
C GLU A 125 1.18 -15.34 10.04
N VAL A 126 0.97 -14.02 10.12
CA VAL A 126 -0.31 -13.40 10.49
C VAL A 126 -1.45 -13.87 9.60
N LEU A 127 -1.25 -13.93 8.27
CA LEU A 127 -2.30 -14.39 7.34
C LEU A 127 -2.58 -15.88 7.47
N ALA A 128 -1.57 -16.69 7.80
CA ALA A 128 -1.71 -18.15 7.95
C ALA A 128 -2.32 -18.55 9.30
N ASP A 129 -2.31 -17.66 10.29
CA ASP A 129 -2.75 -17.92 11.66
C ASP A 129 -4.26 -18.15 11.77
N LEU A 130 -4.65 -19.08 12.67
CA LEU A 130 -6.06 -19.41 12.92
C LEU A 130 -6.89 -18.22 13.40
N SER A 131 -6.27 -17.28 14.10
CA SER A 131 -6.91 -16.04 14.57
C SER A 131 -7.28 -15.08 13.43
N THR A 132 -6.72 -15.26 12.22
CA THR A 132 -7.07 -14.47 11.04
C THR A 132 -8.35 -14.98 10.39
N HIS A 133 -8.51 -16.31 10.26
CA HIS A 133 -9.75 -16.89 9.76
C HIS A 133 -9.83 -18.39 10.12
N ALA A 134 -11.03 -18.87 10.47
CA ALA A 134 -11.22 -20.27 10.84
C ALA A 134 -10.98 -21.23 9.67
N ASP A 135 -11.43 -20.86 8.46
CA ASP A 135 -11.25 -21.66 7.23
C ASP A 135 -9.81 -21.58 6.73
N ALA A 136 -9.17 -22.74 6.65
CA ALA A 136 -7.79 -22.89 6.14
C ALA A 136 -7.68 -22.52 4.64
N GLY A 137 -8.72 -22.71 3.85
CA GLY A 137 -8.75 -22.33 2.44
C GLY A 137 -8.70 -20.81 2.27
N VAL A 138 -9.44 -20.06 3.10
CA VAL A 138 -9.38 -18.59 3.14
C VAL A 138 -7.98 -18.12 3.53
N ARG A 139 -7.37 -18.69 4.58
CA ARG A 139 -5.99 -18.33 4.97
C ARG A 139 -4.97 -18.62 3.87
N ALA A 140 -5.08 -19.76 3.20
CA ALA A 140 -4.20 -20.11 2.08
C ALA A 140 -4.36 -19.12 0.91
N GLU A 141 -5.58 -18.70 0.60
CA GLU A 141 -5.84 -17.74 -0.46
C GLU A 141 -5.28 -16.34 -0.09
N LEU A 142 -5.46 -15.88 1.14
CA LEU A 142 -4.86 -14.62 1.62
C LEU A 142 -3.33 -14.61 1.48
N VAL A 143 -2.67 -15.70 1.90
CA VAL A 143 -1.22 -15.89 1.75
C VAL A 143 -0.81 -15.86 0.28
N LEU A 144 -1.55 -16.55 -0.60
CA LEU A 144 -1.25 -16.59 -2.04
C LEU A 144 -1.40 -15.22 -2.70
N GLN A 145 -2.46 -14.47 -2.37
CA GLN A 145 -2.69 -13.13 -2.89
C GLN A 145 -1.55 -12.17 -2.48
N LEU A 146 -1.16 -12.19 -1.20
CA LEU A 146 -0.07 -11.35 -0.72
C LEU A 146 1.27 -11.74 -1.35
N ALA A 147 1.57 -13.04 -1.49
CA ALA A 147 2.80 -13.53 -2.10
C ALA A 147 2.93 -13.11 -3.57
N ARG A 148 1.83 -13.19 -4.33
CA ARG A 148 1.80 -12.73 -5.72
C ARG A 148 2.00 -11.21 -5.83
N ALA A 149 1.32 -10.44 -4.97
CA ALA A 149 1.37 -8.99 -5.00
C ALA A 149 2.70 -8.41 -4.52
N SER A 150 3.40 -9.06 -3.58
CA SER A 150 4.70 -8.61 -3.08
C SER A 150 5.90 -9.17 -3.83
N GLY A 151 5.73 -10.26 -4.57
CA GLY A 151 6.80 -11.04 -5.19
C GLY A 151 7.23 -10.56 -6.58
N LEU A 152 7.76 -11.52 -7.37
CA LEU A 152 8.38 -11.30 -8.69
C LEU A 152 7.43 -10.64 -9.71
N ALA A 153 6.16 -11.04 -9.74
CA ALA A 153 5.14 -10.48 -10.64
C ALA A 153 4.38 -9.28 -10.02
N GLY A 154 4.82 -8.82 -8.86
CA GLY A 154 4.23 -7.70 -8.10
C GLY A 154 5.28 -6.69 -7.70
N MET A 155 5.20 -6.23 -6.44
CA MET A 155 5.97 -5.10 -5.92
C MET A 155 7.48 -5.25 -6.09
N ALA A 156 8.07 -6.40 -5.75
CA ALA A 156 9.53 -6.60 -5.89
C ALA A 156 9.98 -6.57 -7.36
N GLY A 157 9.21 -7.18 -8.28
CA GLY A 157 9.47 -7.06 -9.71
C GLY A 157 9.32 -5.63 -10.23
N GLY A 158 8.30 -4.91 -9.75
CA GLY A 158 8.10 -3.49 -10.08
C GLY A 158 9.25 -2.61 -9.58
N GLN A 159 9.77 -2.89 -8.37
CA GLN A 159 10.95 -2.20 -7.83
C GLN A 159 12.20 -2.46 -8.68
N MET A 160 12.39 -3.68 -9.19
CA MET A 160 13.49 -3.97 -10.11
C MET A 160 13.37 -3.19 -11.41
N LEU A 161 12.17 -3.08 -11.98
CA LEU A 161 11.93 -2.25 -13.16
C LEU A 161 12.20 -0.76 -12.90
N ASP A 162 11.90 -0.29 -11.69
CA ASP A 162 12.17 1.10 -11.29
C ASP A 162 13.67 1.41 -11.27
N LEU A 163 14.50 0.48 -10.78
CA LEU A 163 15.96 0.58 -10.86
C LEU A 163 16.46 0.50 -12.31
N GLU A 164 15.88 -0.36 -13.14
CA GLU A 164 16.23 -0.43 -14.57
C GLU A 164 15.92 0.86 -15.31
N ALA A 165 14.86 1.58 -14.93
CA ALA A 165 14.47 2.85 -15.53
C ALA A 165 15.51 3.97 -15.36
N GLU A 166 16.43 3.85 -14.39
CA GLU A 166 17.56 4.77 -14.23
C GLU A 166 18.62 4.65 -15.34
N THR A 167 18.70 3.48 -15.96
CA THR A 167 19.73 3.17 -16.95
C THR A 167 19.19 3.00 -18.37
N ARG A 168 17.89 2.85 -18.52
CA ARG A 168 17.19 2.59 -19.77
C ARG A 168 15.93 3.46 -19.90
N PRO A 169 15.70 4.17 -21.01
CA PRO A 169 14.47 4.93 -21.19
C PRO A 169 13.26 3.98 -21.26
N PHE A 170 12.19 4.32 -20.53
CA PHE A 170 10.91 3.64 -20.55
C PHE A 170 9.90 4.43 -21.36
N ASP A 171 9.10 3.72 -22.17
CA ASP A 171 7.90 4.31 -22.77
C ASP A 171 6.72 4.32 -21.80
N LEU A 172 5.58 4.86 -22.24
CA LEU A 172 4.38 4.96 -21.40
C LEU A 172 3.87 3.59 -20.92
N ASN A 173 3.97 2.55 -21.76
CA ASN A 173 3.54 1.20 -21.38
C ASN A 173 4.49 0.58 -20.35
N ASP A 174 5.80 0.82 -20.49
CA ASP A 174 6.81 0.36 -19.52
C ASP A 174 6.57 1.02 -18.16
N ILE A 175 6.33 2.35 -18.12
CA ILE A 175 6.01 3.09 -16.88
C ILE A 175 4.72 2.57 -16.27
N GLN A 176 3.66 2.40 -17.06
CA GLN A 176 2.40 1.89 -16.56
C GLN A 176 2.56 0.49 -15.96
N ARG A 177 3.33 -0.40 -16.61
CA ARG A 177 3.62 -1.74 -16.10
C ARG A 177 4.40 -1.69 -14.80
N MET A 178 5.49 -0.93 -14.77
CA MET A 178 6.33 -0.76 -13.58
C MET A 178 5.51 -0.26 -12.38
N GLN A 179 4.73 0.80 -12.55
CA GLN A 179 3.91 1.40 -11.49
C GLN A 179 2.77 0.48 -11.06
N SER A 180 2.14 -0.23 -11.99
CA SER A 180 1.12 -1.24 -11.70
C SER A 180 1.70 -2.36 -10.81
N MET A 181 2.94 -2.77 -11.04
CA MET A 181 3.62 -3.78 -10.24
C MET A 181 4.13 -3.21 -8.90
N LYS A 182 4.90 -2.11 -8.92
CA LYS A 182 5.55 -1.54 -7.73
C LYS A 182 4.52 -1.09 -6.68
N THR A 183 3.45 -0.44 -7.11
CA THR A 183 2.45 0.17 -6.21
C THR A 183 1.06 -0.42 -6.39
N GLY A 184 0.59 -0.58 -7.61
CA GLY A 184 -0.76 -1.04 -7.93
C GLY A 184 -1.06 -2.43 -7.37
N ALA A 185 -0.10 -3.35 -7.44
CA ALA A 185 -0.27 -4.73 -6.98
C ALA A 185 -0.69 -4.83 -5.50
N LEU A 186 -0.08 -4.04 -4.61
CA LEU A 186 -0.46 -4.02 -3.19
C LEU A 186 -1.79 -3.30 -2.93
N ILE A 187 -2.18 -2.34 -3.77
CA ILE A 187 -3.50 -1.68 -3.70
C ILE A 187 -4.60 -2.70 -4.10
N GLN A 188 -4.39 -3.43 -5.19
CA GLN A 188 -5.30 -4.50 -5.60
C GLN A 188 -5.37 -5.63 -4.58
N CYS A 189 -4.23 -6.05 -4.03
CA CYS A 189 -4.16 -7.06 -2.99
C CYS A 189 -4.95 -6.64 -1.74
N ALA A 190 -4.89 -5.36 -1.34
CA ALA A 190 -5.64 -4.85 -0.20
C ALA A 190 -7.15 -5.01 -0.40
N ALA A 191 -7.68 -4.61 -1.55
CA ALA A 191 -9.10 -4.77 -1.86
C ALA A 191 -9.51 -6.26 -1.99
N ALA A 192 -8.69 -7.07 -2.66
CA ALA A 192 -8.92 -8.50 -2.83
C ALA A 192 -8.94 -9.24 -1.48
N CYS A 193 -7.91 -9.02 -0.64
CA CYS A 193 -7.83 -9.67 0.67
C CYS A 193 -8.97 -9.22 1.61
N GLY A 194 -9.39 -7.95 1.52
CA GLY A 194 -10.57 -7.46 2.23
C GLY A 194 -11.84 -8.18 1.77
N GLY A 195 -12.04 -8.32 0.46
CA GLY A 195 -13.16 -9.09 -0.10
C GLY A 195 -13.12 -10.56 0.33
N ILE A 196 -11.96 -11.22 0.29
CA ILE A 196 -11.78 -12.62 0.69
C ILE A 196 -12.16 -12.82 2.17
N VAL A 197 -11.60 -12.02 3.08
CA VAL A 197 -11.86 -12.17 4.52
C VAL A 197 -13.28 -11.78 4.89
N GLY A 198 -13.93 -10.90 4.11
CA GLY A 198 -15.32 -10.51 4.27
C GLY A 198 -16.32 -11.47 3.61
N GLY A 199 -15.87 -12.47 2.83
CA GLY A 199 -16.74 -13.44 2.17
C GLY A 199 -17.40 -12.92 0.89
N ALA A 200 -16.74 -12.03 0.13
CA ALA A 200 -17.24 -11.50 -1.13
C ALA A 200 -17.60 -12.61 -2.13
N ASP A 201 -18.74 -12.49 -2.77
CA ASP A 201 -19.07 -13.31 -3.92
C ASP A 201 -18.22 -12.95 -5.15
N ASN A 202 -18.28 -13.77 -6.20
CA ASN A 202 -17.48 -13.56 -7.41
C ASN A 202 -17.77 -12.20 -8.07
N ARG A 203 -19.02 -11.74 -8.05
CA ARG A 203 -19.41 -10.47 -8.66
C ARG A 203 -18.80 -9.28 -7.93
N LEU A 204 -18.84 -9.30 -6.60
CA LEU A 204 -18.21 -8.25 -5.78
C LEU A 204 -16.69 -8.31 -5.91
N MET A 205 -16.10 -9.52 -5.93
CA MET A 205 -14.67 -9.68 -6.11
C MET A 205 -14.17 -9.09 -7.44
N GLU A 206 -14.86 -9.36 -8.55
CA GLU A 206 -14.53 -8.76 -9.85
C GLU A 206 -14.62 -7.23 -9.80
N ALA A 207 -15.64 -6.68 -9.14
CA ALA A 207 -15.80 -5.24 -8.98
C ALA A 207 -14.69 -4.62 -8.10
N LEU A 208 -14.31 -5.28 -6.99
CA LEU A 208 -13.21 -4.82 -6.13
C LEU A 208 -11.86 -4.83 -6.85
N LEU A 209 -11.61 -5.82 -7.69
CA LEU A 209 -10.38 -5.90 -8.49
C LEU A 209 -10.34 -4.81 -9.57
N ALA A 210 -11.45 -4.55 -10.27
CA ALA A 210 -11.54 -3.47 -11.25
C ALA A 210 -11.38 -2.09 -10.58
N PHE A 211 -12.13 -1.84 -9.51
CA PHE A 211 -12.03 -0.63 -8.69
C PHE A 211 -10.60 -0.34 -8.23
N SER A 212 -9.93 -1.34 -7.68
CA SER A 212 -8.59 -1.16 -7.13
C SER A 212 -7.50 -1.08 -8.20
N GLY A 213 -7.73 -1.63 -9.38
CA GLY A 213 -6.88 -1.46 -10.56
C GLY A 213 -6.83 -0.01 -11.03
N ASP A 214 -8.00 0.58 -11.25
CA ASP A 214 -8.12 1.99 -11.65
C ASP A 214 -7.60 2.93 -10.55
N LEU A 215 -7.92 2.65 -9.29
CA LEU A 215 -7.40 3.39 -8.14
C LEU A 215 -5.88 3.36 -8.07
N GLY A 216 -5.25 2.20 -8.28
CA GLY A 216 -3.79 2.05 -8.23
C GLY A 216 -3.10 2.89 -9.30
N LEU A 217 -3.64 2.90 -10.52
CA LEU A 217 -3.10 3.71 -11.62
C LEU A 217 -3.32 5.22 -11.37
N ALA A 218 -4.53 5.61 -10.94
CA ALA A 218 -4.83 7.01 -10.61
C ALA A 218 -3.94 7.54 -9.48
N PHE A 219 -3.65 6.70 -8.47
CA PHE A 219 -2.78 7.02 -7.36
C PHE A 219 -1.35 7.38 -7.82
N GLN A 220 -0.79 6.59 -8.75
CA GLN A 220 0.55 6.84 -9.28
C GLN A 220 0.61 8.10 -10.16
N ILE A 221 -0.39 8.32 -11.01
CA ILE A 221 -0.47 9.55 -11.79
C ILE A 221 -0.57 10.78 -10.86
N ALA A 222 -1.30 10.66 -9.75
CA ALA A 222 -1.40 11.74 -8.77
C ALA A 222 -0.08 11.97 -8.01
N ASP A 223 0.68 10.92 -7.71
CA ASP A 223 2.03 11.04 -7.13
C ASP A 223 2.99 11.78 -8.08
N ASP A 224 3.03 11.40 -9.36
CA ASP A 224 3.83 12.07 -10.39
C ASP A 224 3.45 13.55 -10.55
N LEU A 225 2.15 13.87 -10.49
CA LEU A 225 1.65 15.25 -10.54
C LEU A 225 2.13 16.08 -9.34
N LEU A 226 2.17 15.50 -8.14
CA LEU A 226 2.64 16.16 -6.94
C LEU A 226 4.15 16.38 -6.98
N ASP A 227 4.93 15.39 -7.42
CA ASP A 227 6.39 15.51 -7.58
C ASP A 227 6.74 16.61 -8.59
N TYR A 228 6.04 16.65 -9.73
CA TYR A 228 6.24 17.67 -10.76
C TYR A 228 5.91 19.10 -10.29
N GLN A 229 4.91 19.28 -9.43
CA GLN A 229 4.50 20.59 -8.93
C GLN A 229 5.46 21.17 -7.89
N GLY A 230 6.42 20.38 -7.40
CA GLY A 230 7.51 20.84 -6.56
C GLY A 230 7.09 21.29 -5.16
N ASP A 231 5.97 20.78 -4.62
CA ASP A 231 5.54 21.10 -3.26
C ASP A 231 6.13 20.14 -2.23
N ALA A 232 7.40 20.38 -1.87
CA ALA A 232 8.14 19.60 -0.89
C ALA A 232 7.45 19.56 0.49
N ALA A 233 6.68 20.58 0.85
CA ALA A 233 5.94 20.64 2.11
C ALA A 233 4.77 19.65 2.14
N THR A 234 4.19 19.34 0.97
CA THR A 234 3.05 18.41 0.83
C THR A 234 3.52 16.95 0.69
N ILE A 235 4.71 16.70 0.14
CA ILE A 235 5.19 15.34 -0.18
C ILE A 235 5.99 14.74 0.99
N GLY A 236 6.60 15.58 1.84
CA GLY A 236 7.49 15.14 2.93
C GLY A 236 8.81 14.52 2.45
N LYS A 237 9.16 14.70 1.17
CA LYS A 237 10.40 14.31 0.48
C LYS A 237 10.89 15.48 -0.39
N PRO A 238 12.19 15.54 -0.76
CA PRO A 238 12.66 16.40 -1.83
C PRO A 238 11.89 16.12 -3.13
N THR A 239 11.53 17.19 -3.86
CA THR A 239 10.77 17.13 -5.11
C THR A 239 11.70 17.06 -6.32
N GLN A 240 11.16 16.66 -7.50
CA GLN A 240 11.88 16.47 -8.76
C GLN A 240 12.93 15.35 -8.74
N GLN A 241 12.85 14.41 -7.79
CA GLN A 241 13.80 13.30 -7.70
C GLN A 241 13.79 12.41 -8.96
N ASP A 242 12.63 12.19 -9.57
CA ASP A 242 12.51 11.37 -10.78
C ASP A 242 13.15 12.07 -11.99
N ALA A 243 12.99 13.38 -12.13
CA ALA A 243 13.62 14.16 -13.19
C ALA A 243 15.15 14.23 -13.03
N ASP A 244 15.64 14.37 -11.80
CA ASP A 244 17.08 14.41 -11.48
C ASP A 244 17.75 13.05 -11.74
N ARG A 245 17.01 11.94 -11.60
CA ARG A 245 17.46 10.57 -11.89
C ARG A 245 17.22 10.15 -13.35
N GLY A 246 16.65 11.04 -14.19
CA GLY A 246 16.38 10.74 -15.60
C GLY A 246 15.23 9.74 -15.82
N LYS A 247 14.42 9.45 -14.79
CA LYS A 247 13.26 8.55 -14.88
C LYS A 247 12.12 9.22 -15.65
N GLY A 248 11.52 8.49 -16.57
CA GLY A 248 10.26 8.90 -17.19
C GLY A 248 9.11 8.80 -16.16
N SER A 249 8.18 9.76 -16.20
CA SER A 249 6.95 9.75 -15.41
C SER A 249 5.73 9.89 -16.32
N PHE A 250 4.53 9.61 -15.81
CA PHE A 250 3.29 9.87 -16.56
C PHE A 250 3.22 11.34 -17.01
N VAL A 251 3.59 12.26 -16.12
CA VAL A 251 3.56 13.71 -16.42
C VAL A 251 4.56 14.08 -17.51
N SER A 252 5.76 13.52 -17.50
CA SER A 252 6.78 13.81 -18.53
C SER A 252 6.40 13.30 -19.92
N LEU A 253 5.62 12.20 -20.00
CA LEU A 253 5.23 11.59 -21.29
C LEU A 253 3.89 12.08 -21.83
N MET A 254 2.90 12.39 -20.99
CA MET A 254 1.57 12.81 -21.46
C MET A 254 1.26 14.28 -21.16
N GLY A 255 2.05 14.94 -20.35
CA GLY A 255 1.82 16.32 -19.92
C GLY A 255 0.86 16.42 -18.70
N VAL A 256 0.95 17.55 -17.99
CA VAL A 256 0.25 17.79 -16.71
C VAL A 256 -1.29 17.71 -16.85
N ASP A 257 -1.84 18.36 -17.91
CA ASP A 257 -3.29 18.44 -18.07
C ASP A 257 -3.90 17.07 -18.41
N GLU A 258 -3.27 16.31 -19.29
CA GLU A 258 -3.72 14.96 -19.66
C GLU A 258 -3.55 13.98 -18.50
N ALA A 259 -2.45 14.06 -17.75
CA ALA A 259 -2.24 13.26 -16.53
C ALA A 259 -3.34 13.52 -15.50
N ARG A 260 -3.68 14.79 -15.25
CA ARG A 260 -4.76 15.16 -14.33
C ARG A 260 -6.12 14.68 -14.80
N HIS A 261 -6.43 14.86 -16.11
CA HIS A 261 -7.68 14.37 -16.70
C HIS A 261 -7.79 12.85 -16.56
N THR A 262 -6.73 12.13 -16.90
CA THR A 262 -6.67 10.66 -16.80
C THR A 262 -6.86 10.18 -15.36
N ALA A 263 -6.17 10.77 -14.36
CA ALA A 263 -6.35 10.40 -12.96
C ALA A 263 -7.80 10.60 -12.48
N ASN A 264 -8.43 11.73 -12.83
CA ASN A 264 -9.83 11.99 -12.45
C ASN A 264 -10.79 10.98 -13.10
N ARG A 265 -10.63 10.70 -14.40
CA ARG A 265 -11.45 9.73 -15.12
C ARG A 265 -11.33 8.33 -14.50
N LEU A 266 -10.11 7.87 -14.20
CA LEU A 266 -9.89 6.58 -13.54
C LEU A 266 -10.61 6.48 -12.18
N ILE A 267 -10.63 7.55 -11.40
CA ILE A 267 -11.38 7.57 -10.13
C ILE A 267 -12.90 7.53 -10.36
N GLU A 268 -13.40 8.22 -11.37
CA GLU A 268 -14.83 8.17 -11.73
C GLU A 268 -15.22 6.76 -12.19
N ASP A 269 -14.42 6.12 -13.04
CA ASP A 269 -14.60 4.75 -13.51
C ASP A 269 -14.55 3.74 -12.36
N ALA A 270 -13.55 3.86 -11.47
CA ALA A 270 -13.45 3.04 -10.24
C ALA A 270 -14.71 3.14 -9.39
N ILE A 271 -15.19 4.35 -9.10
CA ILE A 271 -16.41 4.56 -8.30
C ILE A 271 -17.64 3.99 -9.01
N ALA A 272 -17.76 4.17 -10.33
CA ALA A 272 -18.86 3.65 -11.12
C ALA A 272 -18.94 2.12 -11.08
N THR A 273 -17.79 1.43 -11.02
CA THR A 273 -17.71 -0.03 -10.88
C THR A 273 -18.40 -0.54 -9.61
N LEU A 274 -18.33 0.22 -8.52
CA LEU A 274 -18.96 -0.14 -7.24
C LEU A 274 -20.41 0.36 -7.10
N SER A 275 -20.97 1.04 -8.11
CA SER A 275 -22.32 1.61 -8.05
C SER A 275 -23.45 0.60 -7.76
N PRO A 276 -23.35 -0.72 -8.10
CA PRO A 276 -24.36 -1.71 -7.69
C PRO A 276 -24.45 -1.98 -6.18
N TRP A 277 -23.45 -1.55 -5.40
CA TRP A 277 -23.41 -1.75 -3.95
C TRP A 277 -23.61 -0.42 -3.22
N PRO A 278 -24.81 -0.19 -2.60
CA PRO A 278 -25.14 1.11 -1.98
C PRO A 278 -24.20 1.47 -0.82
N ASP A 279 -23.62 0.47 -0.16
CA ASP A 279 -22.73 0.68 0.99
C ASP A 279 -21.26 0.91 0.60
N ALA A 280 -20.96 1.01 -0.71
CA ALA A 280 -19.60 1.28 -1.21
C ALA A 280 -19.12 2.73 -0.99
N GLY A 281 -19.90 3.58 -0.32
CA GLY A 281 -19.60 5.01 -0.11
C GLY A 281 -18.25 5.27 0.52
N TYR A 282 -17.79 4.39 1.44
CA TYR A 282 -16.46 4.53 2.04
C TYR A 282 -15.33 4.25 1.05
N LEU A 283 -15.44 3.20 0.23
CA LEU A 283 -14.46 2.92 -0.83
C LEU A 283 -14.42 4.05 -1.88
N ALA A 284 -15.58 4.59 -2.26
CA ALA A 284 -15.67 5.76 -3.13
C ALA A 284 -15.00 7.00 -2.53
N PHE A 285 -15.12 7.21 -1.22
CA PHE A 285 -14.39 8.25 -0.49
C PHE A 285 -12.87 8.00 -0.54
N LEU A 286 -12.41 6.77 -0.26
CA LEU A 286 -10.98 6.43 -0.29
C LEU A 286 -10.37 6.67 -1.68
N ALA A 287 -11.10 6.37 -2.76
CA ALA A 287 -10.66 6.62 -4.12
C ALA A 287 -10.44 8.12 -4.38
N LYS A 288 -11.40 8.97 -4.02
CA LYS A 288 -11.26 10.43 -4.12
C LYS A 288 -10.12 10.96 -3.23
N PHE A 289 -10.02 10.46 -2.01
CA PHE A 289 -9.01 10.86 -1.05
C PHE A 289 -7.59 10.54 -1.53
N ALA A 290 -7.42 9.44 -2.29
CA ALA A 290 -6.13 9.00 -2.79
C ALA A 290 -5.48 9.99 -3.76
N ILE A 291 -6.26 10.71 -4.57
CA ILE A 291 -5.76 11.71 -5.54
C ILE A 291 -5.80 13.15 -5.03
N VAL A 292 -6.62 13.44 -4.00
CA VAL A 292 -6.73 14.79 -3.37
C VAL A 292 -5.78 14.86 -2.17
N ARG A 293 -4.48 14.60 -2.37
CA ARG A 293 -3.50 14.70 -1.29
C ARG A 293 -3.24 16.15 -0.94
N ARG A 294 -3.94 16.64 0.08
CA ARG A 294 -3.50 17.75 0.91
C ARG A 294 -2.83 17.17 2.15
N SER A 295 -1.64 17.69 2.45
CA SER A 295 -0.82 17.39 3.64
C SER A 295 -1.63 17.28 4.93
#